data_70f7a17ba46854e58e18a0e8787bc567
#
_entry.id   70f7a17ba46854e58e18a0e8787bc567
#
_cell.length_a   1.000
_cell.length_b   1.000
_cell.length_c   1.000
_cell.angle_alpha   90.00
_cell.angle_beta   90.00
_cell.angle_gamma   90.00
#
_symmetry.space_group_name_H-M   'P 1'
#
loop_
_entity.id
_entity.type
_entity.pdbx_description
1 polymer ?
#
loop_
_entity_poly.entity_id
_entity_poly.type
_entity_poly.pdbx_seq_one_letter_code
_entity_poly.pdbx_strand_id
1 'polypeptide(L)'
;MKKTAGEIAALIGGTLYGDSTVLIDDVASAESAGPSHVTFARGVYAEHIEEMQAGVILVDELPAHYTKNLIVVPDARRSFGELIEVFRPENKWEPGIHETSVISEKALIGKDVTIMAYAVIEEGAEIGDGCVIYPYCYIGKYAKLGKDCELNPGAVVHENSILGDRVVLRAHAVVGGQGFGFSTDEQGHHHHIRQLGRAVIRDDVEIGACSTVDNGAMNNTIVGSGTKIDNLCHLGHNVEVGQDNFLCAQVGIAGSAKVGDHVIMAGQTGVNGHITICDNAVFGGKTGIIGTIKTPGTYLGYPARTHAQWGRVEAALSHLPELMKKIRRLEKQLAEKEEK
;
A
#
# COMPACT_ATOMS: atom_id res chain seq x y z
N MET A 1 10.71 -16.09 23.47
CA MET A 1 9.83 -16.26 24.68
C MET A 1 9.03 -17.53 24.46
N LYS A 2 8.84 -18.40 25.51
CA LYS A 2 8.01 -19.62 25.32
C LYS A 2 6.62 -19.38 25.88
N LYS A 3 5.59 -19.86 25.19
CA LYS A 3 4.19 -19.84 25.62
C LYS A 3 3.54 -21.19 25.37
N THR A 4 2.60 -21.59 26.20
CA THR A 4 1.77 -22.76 25.93
C THR A 4 0.69 -22.47 24.89
N ALA A 5 0.17 -23.50 24.22
CA ALA A 5 -0.94 -23.37 23.28
C ALA A 5 -2.18 -22.71 23.93
N GLY A 6 -2.42 -23.03 25.23
CA GLY A 6 -3.49 -22.40 26.00
C GLY A 6 -3.29 -20.90 26.22
N GLU A 7 -2.05 -20.47 26.55
CA GLU A 7 -1.70 -19.05 26.69
C GLU A 7 -1.81 -18.29 25.36
N ILE A 8 -1.42 -18.92 24.24
CA ILE A 8 -1.57 -18.34 22.91
C ILE A 8 -3.04 -18.14 22.58
N ALA A 9 -3.89 -19.17 22.78
CA ALA A 9 -5.33 -19.07 22.54
C ALA A 9 -5.96 -17.92 23.34
N ALA A 10 -5.61 -17.81 24.63
CA ALA A 10 -6.11 -16.73 25.49
C ALA A 10 -5.66 -15.35 24.99
N LEU A 11 -4.41 -15.22 24.53
CA LEU A 11 -3.82 -13.96 24.07
C LEU A 11 -4.50 -13.40 22.82
N ILE A 12 -4.83 -14.28 21.87
CA ILE A 12 -5.48 -13.86 20.59
C ILE A 12 -7.01 -14.03 20.59
N GLY A 13 -7.61 -14.34 21.76
CA GLY A 13 -9.06 -14.52 21.90
C GLY A 13 -9.61 -15.71 21.11
N GLY A 14 -8.79 -16.73 20.86
CA GLY A 14 -9.16 -17.93 20.09
C GLY A 14 -9.64 -19.09 20.96
N THR A 15 -10.28 -20.07 20.35
CA THR A 15 -10.73 -21.32 20.98
C THR A 15 -9.75 -22.44 20.63
N LEU A 16 -9.08 -23.01 21.64
CA LEU A 16 -8.15 -24.12 21.47
C LEU A 16 -8.85 -25.47 21.39
N TYR A 17 -8.46 -26.26 20.41
CA TYR A 17 -8.83 -27.68 20.24
C TYR A 17 -7.54 -28.51 20.22
N GLY A 18 -7.28 -29.25 21.27
CA GLY A 18 -6.07 -30.06 21.46
C GLY A 18 -5.40 -29.87 22.81
N ASP A 19 -4.12 -30.16 22.89
CA ASP A 19 -3.32 -30.11 24.13
C ASP A 19 -2.90 -28.68 24.47
N SER A 20 -3.45 -28.14 25.55
CA SER A 20 -3.15 -26.78 26.04
C SER A 20 -1.70 -26.60 26.57
N THR A 21 -1.00 -27.69 26.80
CA THR A 21 0.35 -27.66 27.39
C THR A 21 1.48 -27.64 26.37
N VAL A 22 1.17 -27.80 25.08
CA VAL A 22 2.19 -27.75 24.02
C VAL A 22 2.93 -26.42 24.05
N LEU A 23 4.25 -26.51 24.12
CA LEU A 23 5.14 -25.34 24.22
C LEU A 23 5.52 -24.84 22.83
N ILE A 24 5.24 -23.58 22.58
CA ILE A 24 5.60 -22.84 21.37
C ILE A 24 6.65 -21.79 21.72
N ASP A 25 7.69 -21.69 20.92
CA ASP A 25 8.78 -20.74 21.11
C ASP A 25 8.97 -19.78 19.94
N ASP A 26 8.31 -20.02 18.80
CA ASP A 26 8.40 -19.13 17.65
C ASP A 26 7.19 -19.29 16.69
N VAL A 27 7.13 -18.39 15.70
CA VAL A 27 6.24 -18.44 14.56
C VAL A 27 6.97 -18.94 13.32
N ALA A 28 6.29 -19.67 12.42
CA ALA A 28 6.91 -20.11 11.16
C ALA A 28 5.87 -20.24 10.02
N SER A 29 6.34 -20.28 8.77
CA SER A 29 5.45 -20.55 7.62
C SER A 29 4.90 -21.97 7.68
N ALA A 30 3.78 -22.22 7.01
CA ALA A 30 3.14 -23.54 6.96
C ALA A 30 4.10 -24.66 6.52
N GLU A 31 4.99 -24.36 5.57
CA GLU A 31 5.97 -25.32 5.03
C GLU A 31 7.14 -25.60 5.98
N SER A 32 7.53 -24.63 6.80
CA SER A 32 8.74 -24.68 7.62
C SER A 32 8.47 -24.91 9.12
N ALA A 33 7.20 -24.86 9.53
CA ALA A 33 6.82 -24.97 10.93
C ALA A 33 7.10 -26.37 11.48
N GLY A 34 7.76 -26.41 12.63
CA GLY A 34 8.03 -27.63 13.42
C GLY A 34 7.19 -27.68 14.70
N PRO A 35 7.41 -28.73 15.56
CA PRO A 35 6.57 -28.97 16.74
C PRO A 35 6.56 -27.86 17.79
N SER A 36 7.55 -26.98 17.80
CA SER A 36 7.60 -25.82 18.71
C SER A 36 7.16 -24.50 18.08
N HIS A 37 6.59 -24.55 16.86
CA HIS A 37 6.15 -23.37 16.14
C HIS A 37 4.62 -23.27 16.07
N VAL A 38 4.12 -22.03 16.04
CA VAL A 38 2.76 -21.74 15.61
C VAL A 38 2.76 -21.25 14.17
N THR A 39 1.77 -21.71 13.39
CA THR A 39 1.51 -21.26 12.01
C THR A 39 0.03 -20.99 11.81
N PHE A 40 -0.37 -20.60 10.58
CA PHE A 40 -1.77 -20.49 10.22
C PHE A 40 -2.06 -21.24 8.92
N ALA A 41 -3.29 -21.73 8.76
CA ALA A 41 -3.76 -22.41 7.56
C ALA A 41 -4.97 -21.69 6.98
N ARG A 42 -4.86 -21.25 5.71
CA ARG A 42 -5.94 -20.58 4.96
C ARG A 42 -5.85 -20.93 3.47
N GLY A 43 -6.98 -20.92 2.77
CA GLY A 43 -7.02 -21.28 1.35
C GLY A 43 -6.49 -22.69 1.10
N VAL A 44 -5.55 -22.86 0.20
CA VAL A 44 -4.96 -24.17 -0.16
C VAL A 44 -4.36 -24.89 1.06
N TYR A 45 -3.76 -24.16 2.00
CA TYR A 45 -3.18 -24.75 3.21
C TYR A 45 -4.21 -25.30 4.19
N ALA A 46 -5.46 -24.84 4.14
CA ALA A 46 -6.53 -25.37 4.99
C ALA A 46 -6.90 -26.84 4.65
N GLU A 47 -6.63 -27.27 3.43
CA GLU A 47 -6.86 -28.66 2.97
C GLU A 47 -5.73 -29.61 3.40
N HIS A 48 -4.55 -29.08 3.79
CA HIS A 48 -3.34 -29.83 4.12
C HIS A 48 -2.91 -29.72 5.60
N ILE A 49 -3.84 -29.38 6.49
CA ILE A 49 -3.55 -29.19 7.94
C ILE A 49 -2.89 -30.43 8.57
N GLU A 50 -3.34 -31.64 8.20
CA GLU A 50 -2.82 -32.91 8.75
C GLU A 50 -1.36 -33.20 8.34
N GLU A 51 -0.89 -32.61 7.26
CA GLU A 51 0.49 -32.76 6.76
C GLU A 51 1.48 -31.82 7.46
N MET A 52 0.98 -30.74 8.09
CA MET A 52 1.81 -29.75 8.77
C MET A 52 2.46 -30.34 10.02
N GLN A 53 3.69 -29.91 10.29
CA GLN A 53 4.46 -30.33 11.48
C GLN A 53 4.39 -29.32 12.63
N ALA A 54 3.62 -28.24 12.48
CA ALA A 54 3.47 -27.21 13.50
C ALA A 54 2.89 -27.76 14.80
N GLY A 55 3.38 -27.25 15.93
CA GLY A 55 2.84 -27.58 17.25
C GLY A 55 1.44 -27.02 17.47
N VAL A 56 1.13 -25.87 16.86
CA VAL A 56 -0.19 -25.22 16.87
C VAL A 56 -0.47 -24.59 15.50
N ILE A 57 -1.71 -24.72 15.03
CA ILE A 57 -2.16 -24.14 13.75
C ILE A 57 -3.39 -23.26 14.00
N LEU A 58 -3.31 -22.00 13.58
CA LEU A 58 -4.47 -21.09 13.57
C LEU A 58 -5.34 -21.36 12.36
N VAL A 59 -6.65 -21.39 12.55
CA VAL A 59 -7.64 -21.62 11.48
C VAL A 59 -8.84 -20.66 11.63
N ASP A 60 -9.47 -20.30 10.52
CA ASP A 60 -10.67 -19.47 10.52
C ASP A 60 -11.91 -20.29 10.98
N GLU A 61 -11.95 -21.60 10.65
CA GLU A 61 -13.02 -22.52 11.00
C GLU A 61 -12.46 -23.87 11.43
N LEU A 62 -13.17 -24.56 12.34
CA LEU A 62 -12.78 -25.90 12.79
C LEU A 62 -13.06 -26.94 11.69
N PRO A 63 -12.06 -27.68 11.19
CA PRO A 63 -12.27 -28.75 10.24
C PRO A 63 -13.12 -29.89 10.86
N ALA A 64 -13.87 -30.61 10.03
CA ALA A 64 -14.69 -31.75 10.47
C ALA A 64 -13.85 -32.88 11.10
N HIS A 65 -12.61 -33.07 10.64
CA HIS A 65 -11.64 -34.02 11.17
C HIS A 65 -10.31 -33.35 11.38
N TYR A 66 -9.70 -33.56 12.53
CA TYR A 66 -8.38 -33.04 12.86
C TYR A 66 -7.70 -33.92 13.94
N THR A 67 -6.37 -34.00 13.86
CA THR A 67 -5.52 -34.64 14.87
C THR A 67 -4.50 -33.66 15.45
N LYS A 68 -4.43 -32.46 14.91
CA LYS A 68 -3.48 -31.40 15.28
C LYS A 68 -4.04 -30.50 16.38
N ASN A 69 -3.17 -29.74 17.05
CA ASN A 69 -3.61 -28.68 17.94
C ASN A 69 -4.01 -27.46 17.11
N LEU A 70 -5.29 -27.12 17.16
CA LEU A 70 -5.87 -26.03 16.41
C LEU A 70 -6.34 -24.91 17.32
N ILE A 71 -6.16 -23.67 16.93
CA ILE A 71 -6.81 -22.52 17.55
C ILE A 71 -7.70 -21.87 16.51
N VAL A 72 -9.01 -21.87 16.77
CA VAL A 72 -10.00 -21.21 15.92
C VAL A 72 -10.10 -19.75 16.30
N VAL A 73 -9.94 -18.86 15.32
CA VAL A 73 -10.02 -17.41 15.46
C VAL A 73 -10.83 -16.81 14.29
N PRO A 74 -11.40 -15.61 14.43
CA PRO A 74 -12.16 -14.97 13.34
C PRO A 74 -11.36 -14.69 12.07
N ASP A 75 -10.03 -14.45 12.20
CA ASP A 75 -9.10 -14.28 11.09
C ASP A 75 -7.72 -14.80 11.49
N ALA A 76 -7.39 -16.01 11.01
CA ALA A 76 -6.15 -16.70 11.33
C ALA A 76 -4.89 -15.94 10.87
N ARG A 77 -4.98 -15.24 9.72
CA ARG A 77 -3.85 -14.45 9.20
C ARG A 77 -3.57 -13.22 10.07
N ARG A 78 -4.62 -12.52 10.48
CA ARG A 78 -4.50 -11.36 11.38
C ARG A 78 -3.94 -11.78 12.72
N SER A 79 -4.51 -12.81 13.35
CA SER A 79 -4.05 -13.32 14.62
C SER A 79 -2.62 -13.85 14.57
N PHE A 80 -2.20 -14.42 13.44
CA PHE A 80 -0.81 -14.79 13.23
C PHE A 80 0.12 -13.57 13.20
N GLY A 81 -0.31 -12.47 12.56
CA GLY A 81 0.42 -11.20 12.60
C GLY A 81 0.59 -10.68 14.03
N GLU A 82 -0.44 -10.75 14.87
CA GLU A 82 -0.35 -10.40 16.29
C GLU A 82 0.67 -11.27 17.06
N LEU A 83 0.76 -12.57 16.73
CA LEU A 83 1.75 -13.47 17.33
C LEU A 83 3.18 -13.21 16.85
N ILE A 84 3.38 -12.71 15.64
CA ILE A 84 4.73 -12.27 15.19
C ILE A 84 5.28 -11.23 16.16
N GLU A 85 4.49 -10.23 16.52
CA GLU A 85 4.90 -9.19 17.47
C GLU A 85 5.20 -9.73 18.88
N VAL A 86 4.55 -10.83 19.26
CA VAL A 86 4.76 -11.48 20.57
C VAL A 86 6.05 -12.28 20.59
N PHE A 87 6.33 -13.07 19.56
CA PHE A 87 7.50 -13.96 19.53
C PHE A 87 8.76 -13.27 19.00
N ARG A 88 8.59 -12.31 18.11
CA ARG A 88 9.66 -11.53 17.47
C ARG A 88 9.35 -10.03 17.52
N PRO A 89 9.32 -9.44 18.74
CA PRO A 89 9.03 -8.02 18.86
C PRO A 89 10.08 -7.20 18.11
N GLU A 90 9.64 -6.14 17.47
CA GLU A 90 10.56 -5.20 16.87
C GLU A 90 11.51 -4.60 17.92
N ASN A 91 12.77 -4.41 17.55
CA ASN A 91 13.74 -3.72 18.39
C ASN A 91 13.35 -2.24 18.45
N LYS A 92 12.95 -1.79 19.63
CA LYS A 92 12.74 -0.35 19.86
C LYS A 92 14.10 0.34 19.97
N TRP A 93 14.23 1.45 19.26
CA TRP A 93 15.41 2.28 19.38
C TRP A 93 15.34 3.09 20.68
N GLU A 94 16.47 3.21 21.37
CA GLU A 94 16.58 4.11 22.52
C GLU A 94 16.51 5.56 22.02
N PRO A 95 15.69 6.42 22.64
CA PRO A 95 15.62 7.83 22.30
C PRO A 95 16.98 8.51 22.39
N GLY A 96 17.28 9.36 21.40
CA GLY A 96 18.52 10.11 21.39
C GLY A 96 18.82 10.75 20.03
N ILE A 97 19.72 11.70 20.04
CA ILE A 97 20.16 12.45 18.85
C ILE A 97 21.62 12.11 18.59
N HIS A 98 21.89 11.52 17.41
CA HIS A 98 23.26 11.19 17.02
C HIS A 98 24.06 12.45 16.72
N GLU A 99 25.31 12.51 17.17
CA GLU A 99 26.19 13.68 17.08
C GLU A 99 26.48 14.17 15.64
N THR A 100 26.35 13.27 14.64
CA THR A 100 26.56 13.62 13.23
C THR A 100 25.30 14.09 12.53
N SER A 101 24.17 14.17 13.22
CA SER A 101 22.95 14.75 12.64
C SER A 101 23.08 16.28 12.55
N VAL A 102 22.46 16.86 11.53
CA VAL A 102 22.43 18.30 11.31
C VAL A 102 21.04 18.82 11.57
N ILE A 103 20.86 19.50 12.71
CA ILE A 103 19.53 19.96 13.16
C ILE A 103 19.58 21.48 13.31
N SER A 104 18.66 22.18 12.64
CA SER A 104 18.52 23.62 12.80
C SER A 104 18.15 23.98 14.25
N GLU A 105 18.76 25.02 14.80
CA GLU A 105 18.41 25.56 16.13
C GLU A 105 16.94 26.01 16.24
N LYS A 106 16.27 26.25 15.11
CA LYS A 106 14.87 26.65 15.04
C LYS A 106 13.92 25.48 14.79
N ALA A 107 14.42 24.25 14.70
CA ALA A 107 13.58 23.05 14.62
C ALA A 107 13.01 22.74 16.01
N LEU A 108 11.79 22.24 16.03
CA LEU A 108 11.11 21.79 17.25
C LEU A 108 11.12 20.27 17.30
N ILE A 109 11.81 19.72 18.29
CA ILE A 109 11.92 18.27 18.49
C ILE A 109 11.10 17.86 19.71
N GLY A 110 10.19 16.91 19.54
CA GLY A 110 9.35 16.36 20.59
C GLY A 110 10.14 15.49 21.61
N LYS A 111 9.41 14.83 22.49
CA LYS A 111 9.96 13.93 23.50
C LYS A 111 10.20 12.54 22.89
N ASP A 112 11.15 11.82 23.46
CA ASP A 112 11.46 10.41 23.14
C ASP A 112 11.70 10.18 21.64
N VAL A 113 12.27 11.19 20.94
CA VAL A 113 12.62 11.13 19.52
C VAL A 113 13.99 10.49 19.36
N THR A 114 14.11 9.60 18.37
CA THR A 114 15.39 9.02 17.94
C THR A 114 15.79 9.65 16.60
N ILE A 115 16.95 10.32 16.53
CA ILE A 115 17.51 10.89 15.30
C ILE A 115 18.89 10.27 15.07
N MET A 116 19.00 9.51 14.01
CA MET A 116 20.22 8.74 13.70
C MET A 116 21.23 9.54 12.86
N ALA A 117 22.37 8.93 12.60
CA ALA A 117 23.50 9.56 11.93
C ALA A 117 23.14 10.19 10.57
N TYR A 118 23.68 11.38 10.33
CA TYR A 118 23.57 12.10 9.06
C TYR A 118 22.15 12.49 8.65
N ALA A 119 21.18 12.42 9.55
CA ALA A 119 19.86 13.00 9.31
C ALA A 119 19.97 14.53 9.29
N VAL A 120 19.20 15.19 8.41
CA VAL A 120 19.15 16.65 8.28
C VAL A 120 17.75 17.14 8.58
N ILE A 121 17.62 18.07 9.53
CA ILE A 121 16.36 18.67 9.94
C ILE A 121 16.49 20.20 9.82
N GLU A 122 15.71 20.75 8.90
CA GLU A 122 15.79 22.15 8.51
C GLU A 122 15.02 23.09 9.46
N GLU A 123 15.21 24.39 9.19
CA GLU A 123 14.59 25.49 9.93
C GLU A 123 13.06 25.36 10.02
N GLY A 124 12.53 25.49 11.25
CA GLY A 124 11.11 25.50 11.50
C GLY A 124 10.41 24.15 11.29
N ALA A 125 11.15 23.07 11.07
CA ALA A 125 10.60 21.73 11.07
C ALA A 125 10.10 21.37 12.48
N GLU A 126 8.95 20.69 12.55
CA GLU A 126 8.34 20.22 13.80
C GLU A 126 8.28 18.69 13.78
N ILE A 127 8.90 18.05 14.75
CA ILE A 127 8.93 16.59 14.91
C ILE A 127 8.15 16.22 16.16
N GLY A 128 7.09 15.43 16.01
CA GLY A 128 6.26 14.97 17.13
C GLY A 128 6.98 13.97 18.04
N ASP A 129 6.36 13.71 19.19
CA ASP A 129 6.90 12.77 20.20
C ASP A 129 7.04 11.36 19.62
N GLY A 130 8.01 10.58 20.07
CA GLY A 130 8.20 9.16 19.75
C GLY A 130 8.67 8.86 18.31
N CYS A 131 8.97 9.88 17.50
CA CYS A 131 9.43 9.67 16.13
C CYS A 131 10.80 9.02 16.04
N VAL A 132 10.99 8.17 15.02
CA VAL A 132 12.26 7.53 14.70
C VAL A 132 12.72 7.99 13.31
N ILE A 133 13.82 8.74 13.27
CA ILE A 133 14.39 9.29 12.04
C ILE A 133 15.71 8.56 11.77
N TYR A 134 15.68 7.68 10.78
CA TYR A 134 16.83 6.85 10.39
C TYR A 134 17.93 7.64 9.67
N PRO A 135 19.09 7.02 9.41
CA PRO A 135 20.21 7.73 8.78
C PRO A 135 19.85 8.29 7.39
N TYR A 136 20.47 9.44 7.09
CA TYR A 136 20.32 10.13 5.80
C TYR A 136 18.93 10.65 5.47
N CYS A 137 17.98 10.67 6.42
CA CYS A 137 16.69 11.31 6.20
C CYS A 137 16.85 12.82 6.07
N TYR A 138 16.04 13.44 5.20
CA TYR A 138 15.96 14.88 5.06
C TYR A 138 14.56 15.37 5.39
N ILE A 139 14.45 16.30 6.33
CA ILE A 139 13.20 16.94 6.73
C ILE A 139 13.35 18.44 6.44
N GLY A 140 12.61 18.91 5.43
CA GLY A 140 12.68 20.25 4.88
C GLY A 140 12.07 21.33 5.78
N LYS A 141 12.28 22.58 5.41
CA LYS A 141 11.81 23.75 6.15
C LYS A 141 10.30 23.71 6.40
N TYR A 142 9.91 23.96 7.66
CA TYR A 142 8.51 24.03 8.08
C TYR A 142 7.70 22.75 7.82
N ALA A 143 8.35 21.63 7.55
CA ALA A 143 7.70 20.34 7.51
C ALA A 143 7.22 19.94 8.90
N LYS A 144 6.08 19.27 8.99
CA LYS A 144 5.49 18.85 10.27
C LYS A 144 5.25 17.37 10.28
N LEU A 145 5.77 16.68 11.29
CA LEU A 145 5.54 15.28 11.57
C LEU A 145 4.73 15.15 12.86
N GLY A 146 3.66 14.38 12.82
CA GLY A 146 2.90 13.97 14.00
C GLY A 146 3.70 13.04 14.90
N LYS A 147 3.05 12.34 15.81
CA LYS A 147 3.67 11.44 16.78
C LYS A 147 3.95 10.07 16.19
N ASP A 148 4.94 9.39 16.77
CA ASP A 148 5.25 7.99 16.46
C ASP A 148 5.47 7.71 14.97
N CYS A 149 5.99 8.70 14.22
CA CYS A 149 6.36 8.53 12.83
C CYS A 149 7.69 7.80 12.69
N GLU A 150 7.82 6.96 11.66
CA GLU A 150 9.03 6.24 11.32
C GLU A 150 9.50 6.62 9.91
N LEU A 151 10.66 7.26 9.81
CA LEU A 151 11.28 7.64 8.54
C LEU A 151 12.51 6.77 8.30
N ASN A 152 12.37 5.76 7.44
CA ASN A 152 13.42 4.80 7.12
C ASN A 152 14.57 5.43 6.30
N PRO A 153 15.73 4.77 6.17
CA PRO A 153 16.94 5.39 5.64
C PRO A 153 16.73 6.12 4.31
N GLY A 154 17.20 7.36 4.24
CA GLY A 154 17.12 8.19 3.05
C GLY A 154 15.74 8.70 2.67
N ALA A 155 14.72 8.55 3.54
CA ALA A 155 13.42 9.15 3.29
C ALA A 155 13.50 10.68 3.29
N VAL A 156 12.72 11.32 2.43
CA VAL A 156 12.72 12.77 2.22
C VAL A 156 11.33 13.34 2.43
N VAL A 157 11.23 14.33 3.30
CA VAL A 157 10.04 15.15 3.51
C VAL A 157 10.39 16.57 3.11
N HIS A 158 9.84 17.04 1.99
CA HIS A 158 10.10 18.38 1.49
C HIS A 158 9.40 19.46 2.34
N GLU A 159 9.78 20.70 2.09
CA GLU A 159 9.30 21.87 2.80
C GLU A 159 7.77 21.96 2.83
N ASN A 160 7.23 22.43 3.96
CA ASN A 160 5.81 22.62 4.23
C ASN A 160 4.94 21.35 4.18
N SER A 161 5.49 20.16 3.95
CA SER A 161 4.74 18.91 3.98
C SER A 161 4.23 18.62 5.39
N ILE A 162 3.10 17.94 5.48
CA ILE A 162 2.46 17.59 6.75
C ILE A 162 2.23 16.08 6.79
N LEU A 163 2.79 15.43 7.79
CA LEU A 163 2.54 14.03 8.13
C LEU A 163 1.75 13.97 9.44
N GLY A 164 0.69 13.17 9.46
CA GLY A 164 -0.07 12.86 10.68
C GLY A 164 0.69 11.94 11.63
N ASP A 165 -0.02 11.32 12.54
CA ASP A 165 0.54 10.40 13.52
C ASP A 165 0.78 8.99 12.92
N ARG A 166 1.81 8.28 13.40
CA ARG A 166 2.14 6.89 13.02
C ARG A 166 2.34 6.68 11.50
N VAL A 167 2.82 7.72 10.83
CA VAL A 167 3.18 7.62 9.41
C VAL A 167 4.51 6.91 9.26
N VAL A 168 4.56 5.94 8.36
CA VAL A 168 5.78 5.20 8.02
C VAL A 168 6.21 5.55 6.61
N LEU A 169 7.42 6.11 6.46
CA LEU A 169 8.07 6.29 5.18
C LEU A 169 9.18 5.24 5.04
N ARG A 170 9.04 4.32 4.10
CA ARG A 170 10.06 3.31 3.81
C ARG A 170 11.27 3.95 3.11
N ALA A 171 12.36 3.19 2.98
CA ALA A 171 13.63 3.71 2.48
C ALA A 171 13.47 4.47 1.15
N HIS A 172 14.05 5.67 1.11
CA HIS A 172 14.03 6.57 -0.05
C HIS A 172 12.62 6.98 -0.53
N ALA A 173 11.58 6.86 0.28
CA ALA A 173 10.29 7.47 -0.02
C ALA A 173 10.40 8.99 0.00
N VAL A 174 9.72 9.68 -0.94
CA VAL A 174 9.78 11.14 -1.08
C VAL A 174 8.38 11.73 -0.97
N VAL A 175 8.18 12.65 -0.04
CA VAL A 175 6.91 13.37 0.17
C VAL A 175 7.11 14.85 -0.06
N GLY A 176 6.28 15.45 -0.90
CA GLY A 176 6.27 16.90 -1.16
C GLY A 176 7.23 17.36 -2.24
N GLY A 177 7.69 16.46 -3.13
CA GLY A 177 8.45 16.85 -4.32
C GLY A 177 7.69 17.79 -5.24
N GLN A 178 8.39 18.54 -6.09
CA GLN A 178 7.74 19.41 -7.08
C GLN A 178 6.98 18.57 -8.09
N GLY A 179 5.69 18.87 -8.28
CA GLY A 179 4.85 18.19 -9.25
C GLY A 179 5.27 18.46 -10.70
N PHE A 180 4.87 17.57 -11.61
CA PHE A 180 5.15 17.66 -13.04
C PHE A 180 4.25 18.71 -13.71
N GLY A 181 4.57 19.99 -13.48
CA GLY A 181 3.83 21.14 -14.01
C GLY A 181 4.69 21.93 -15.00
N PHE A 182 4.32 21.93 -16.29
CA PHE A 182 5.00 22.68 -17.34
C PHE A 182 4.01 23.38 -18.26
N SER A 183 4.36 24.57 -18.74
CA SER A 183 3.75 25.21 -19.91
C SER A 183 4.66 25.04 -21.11
N THR A 184 4.08 24.97 -22.31
CA THR A 184 4.85 24.89 -23.56
C THR A 184 4.64 26.17 -24.34
N ASP A 185 5.74 26.83 -24.75
CA ASP A 185 5.69 28.03 -25.57
C ASP A 185 5.42 27.71 -27.05
N GLU A 186 5.31 28.76 -27.88
CA GLU A 186 5.07 28.65 -29.33
C GLU A 186 6.19 27.93 -30.09
N GLN A 187 7.40 27.90 -29.54
CA GLN A 187 8.57 27.23 -30.10
C GLN A 187 8.68 25.76 -29.64
N GLY A 188 7.78 25.30 -28.76
CA GLY A 188 7.77 23.94 -28.22
C GLY A 188 8.69 23.74 -26.99
N HIS A 189 9.23 24.80 -26.40
CA HIS A 189 10.03 24.71 -25.17
C HIS A 189 9.11 24.59 -23.94
N HIS A 190 9.58 23.82 -22.95
CA HIS A 190 8.84 23.57 -21.71
C HIS A 190 9.38 24.44 -20.56
N HIS A 191 8.48 25.21 -19.95
CA HIS A 191 8.77 26.09 -18.82
C HIS A 191 8.12 25.53 -17.56
N HIS A 192 8.93 25.29 -16.51
CA HIS A 192 8.46 24.76 -15.24
C HIS A 192 7.51 25.74 -14.54
N ILE A 193 6.37 25.23 -14.11
CA ILE A 193 5.39 25.95 -13.27
C ILE A 193 5.58 25.47 -11.83
N ARG A 194 6.09 26.37 -11.00
CA ARG A 194 6.34 26.08 -9.58
C ARG A 194 5.07 25.69 -8.86
N GLN A 195 5.13 24.63 -8.09
CA GLN A 195 4.04 24.12 -7.26
C GLN A 195 4.13 24.75 -5.86
N LEU A 196 3.07 25.41 -5.39
CA LEU A 196 3.04 26.18 -4.14
C LEU A 196 2.18 25.52 -3.04
N GLY A 197 1.42 24.49 -3.38
CA GLY A 197 0.67 23.70 -2.42
C GLY A 197 1.61 22.80 -1.61
N ARG A 198 1.06 21.83 -0.92
CA ARG A 198 1.80 20.92 -0.06
C ARG A 198 1.30 19.49 -0.19
N ALA A 199 2.12 18.54 0.25
CA ALA A 199 1.68 17.17 0.49
C ALA A 199 1.16 17.05 1.93
N VAL A 200 -0.01 16.43 2.10
CA VAL A 200 -0.64 16.17 3.39
C VAL A 200 -0.91 14.67 3.49
N ILE A 201 -0.15 14.02 4.33
CA ILE A 201 -0.28 12.58 4.63
C ILE A 201 -0.99 12.47 5.98
N ARG A 202 -2.10 11.74 6.02
CA ARG A 202 -2.88 11.56 7.25
C ARG A 202 -2.31 10.44 8.12
N ASP A 203 -2.97 10.19 9.25
CA ASP A 203 -2.53 9.22 10.24
C ASP A 203 -2.49 7.79 9.69
N ASP A 204 -1.61 6.95 10.24
CA ASP A 204 -1.51 5.52 9.93
C ASP A 204 -1.21 5.18 8.46
N VAL A 205 -0.72 6.15 7.67
CA VAL A 205 -0.32 5.93 6.27
C VAL A 205 1.06 5.29 6.23
N GLU A 206 1.24 4.31 5.35
CA GLU A 206 2.55 3.77 5.01
C GLU A 206 2.88 4.02 3.54
N ILE A 207 4.09 4.54 3.28
CA ILE A 207 4.58 4.82 1.92
C ILE A 207 5.82 3.96 1.68
N GLY A 208 5.72 3.05 0.72
CA GLY A 208 6.73 2.08 0.34
C GLY A 208 8.01 2.68 -0.22
N ALA A 209 9.04 1.85 -0.30
CA ALA A 209 10.37 2.28 -0.73
C ALA A 209 10.36 2.88 -2.14
N CYS A 210 11.10 3.99 -2.31
CA CYS A 210 11.20 4.74 -3.57
C CYS A 210 9.85 5.22 -4.14
N SER A 211 8.79 5.26 -3.34
CA SER A 211 7.51 5.85 -3.73
C SER A 211 7.54 7.37 -3.55
N THR A 212 6.81 8.08 -4.42
CA THR A 212 6.83 9.55 -4.44
C THR A 212 5.42 10.11 -4.37
N VAL A 213 5.24 11.15 -3.56
CA VAL A 213 4.02 11.95 -3.46
C VAL A 213 4.39 13.40 -3.72
N ASP A 214 3.94 13.93 -4.86
CA ASP A 214 4.21 15.32 -5.22
C ASP A 214 3.39 16.28 -4.36
N ASN A 215 3.86 17.51 -4.21
CA ASN A 215 3.04 18.57 -3.64
C ASN A 215 1.97 19.03 -4.64
N GLY A 216 0.96 19.72 -4.17
CA GLY A 216 -0.07 20.25 -5.04
C GLY A 216 0.37 21.56 -5.72
N ALA A 217 -0.26 21.91 -6.84
CA ALA A 217 0.03 23.14 -7.57
C ALA A 217 -0.27 24.40 -6.74
N MET A 218 -1.52 24.57 -6.37
CA MET A 218 -2.00 25.64 -5.46
C MET A 218 -2.68 25.03 -4.22
N ASN A 219 -3.47 23.97 -4.43
CA ASN A 219 -4.10 23.18 -3.38
C ASN A 219 -3.18 22.04 -2.94
N ASN A 220 -3.59 21.23 -1.98
CA ASN A 220 -2.80 20.14 -1.46
C ASN A 220 -2.95 18.87 -2.31
N THR A 221 -1.91 18.04 -2.29
CA THR A 221 -2.01 16.59 -2.54
C THR A 221 -2.30 15.92 -1.20
N ILE A 222 -3.26 15.01 -1.15
CA ILE A 222 -3.75 14.43 0.12
C ILE A 222 -3.76 12.91 0.04
N VAL A 223 -3.25 12.26 1.09
CA VAL A 223 -3.39 10.82 1.31
C VAL A 223 -4.14 10.59 2.61
N GLY A 224 -5.30 9.96 2.54
CA GLY A 224 -6.20 9.66 3.65
C GLY A 224 -5.65 8.61 4.61
N SER A 225 -6.14 8.65 5.85
CA SER A 225 -5.67 7.80 6.95
C SER A 225 -5.77 6.31 6.62
N GLY A 226 -4.86 5.51 7.16
CA GLY A 226 -4.85 4.05 7.00
C GLY A 226 -4.39 3.55 5.63
N THR A 227 -4.26 4.41 4.62
CA THR A 227 -3.85 4.03 3.25
C THR A 227 -2.44 3.45 3.24
N LYS A 228 -2.27 2.32 2.53
CA LYS A 228 -0.99 1.63 2.34
C LYS A 228 -0.56 1.73 0.89
N ILE A 229 0.60 2.32 0.69
CA ILE A 229 1.24 2.53 -0.62
C ILE A 229 2.48 1.67 -0.66
N ASP A 230 2.55 0.75 -1.61
CA ASP A 230 3.68 -0.15 -1.80
C ASP A 230 4.83 0.56 -2.55
N ASN A 231 5.87 -0.18 -2.87
CA ASN A 231 7.10 0.34 -3.43
C ASN A 231 6.93 0.86 -4.87
N LEU A 232 7.74 1.87 -5.25
CA LEU A 232 7.81 2.42 -6.60
C LEU A 232 6.48 3.00 -7.11
N CYS A 233 5.60 3.44 -6.22
CA CYS A 233 4.37 4.13 -6.58
C CYS A 233 4.63 5.63 -6.80
N HIS A 234 3.77 6.26 -7.61
CA HIS A 234 3.81 7.70 -7.84
C HIS A 234 2.41 8.33 -7.73
N LEU A 235 2.28 9.33 -6.88
CA LEU A 235 1.09 10.18 -6.76
C LEU A 235 1.45 11.58 -7.24
N GLY A 236 0.87 11.98 -8.36
CA GLY A 236 1.11 13.31 -8.96
C GLY A 236 0.46 14.44 -8.17
N HIS A 237 0.74 15.67 -8.58
CA HIS A 237 0.26 16.88 -7.92
C HIS A 237 -1.27 16.92 -7.81
N ASN A 238 -1.79 17.44 -6.71
CA ASN A 238 -3.23 17.59 -6.45
C ASN A 238 -4.04 16.29 -6.46
N VAL A 239 -3.39 15.13 -6.35
CA VAL A 239 -4.08 13.85 -6.14
C VAL A 239 -4.72 13.86 -4.75
N GLU A 240 -5.95 13.41 -4.66
CA GLU A 240 -6.65 13.16 -3.40
C GLU A 240 -6.95 11.66 -3.31
N VAL A 241 -6.33 10.97 -2.35
CA VAL A 241 -6.59 9.56 -2.03
C VAL A 241 -7.33 9.50 -0.72
N GLY A 242 -8.44 8.79 -0.68
CA GLY A 242 -9.26 8.56 0.52
C GLY A 242 -8.59 7.67 1.55
N GLN A 243 -9.39 7.10 2.45
CA GLN A 243 -8.94 6.29 3.59
C GLN A 243 -8.82 4.81 3.22
N ASP A 244 -7.95 4.08 3.96
CA ASP A 244 -7.84 2.62 3.95
C ASP A 244 -7.69 2.01 2.53
N ASN A 245 -6.97 2.69 1.65
CA ASN A 245 -6.69 2.20 0.31
C ASN A 245 -5.45 1.30 0.28
N PHE A 246 -5.41 0.35 -0.67
CA PHE A 246 -4.22 -0.42 -1.01
C PHE A 246 -3.75 -0.06 -2.42
N LEU A 247 -2.58 0.57 -2.51
CA LEU A 247 -1.90 0.88 -3.77
C LEU A 247 -0.67 -0.02 -3.87
N CYS A 248 -0.79 -1.14 -4.61
CA CYS A 248 0.31 -2.09 -4.76
C CYS A 248 1.43 -1.54 -5.64
N ALA A 249 2.54 -2.26 -5.69
CA ALA A 249 3.77 -1.79 -6.33
C ALA A 249 3.58 -1.24 -7.76
N GLN A 250 4.28 -0.13 -8.03
CA GLN A 250 4.28 0.56 -9.32
C GLN A 250 2.92 1.14 -9.76
N VAL A 251 1.99 1.39 -8.84
CA VAL A 251 0.79 2.17 -9.14
C VAL A 251 1.19 3.61 -9.43
N GLY A 252 0.66 4.15 -10.55
CA GLY A 252 0.84 5.55 -10.93
C GLY A 252 -0.49 6.28 -10.99
N ILE A 253 -0.63 7.37 -10.23
CA ILE A 253 -1.84 8.21 -10.22
C ILE A 253 -1.47 9.59 -10.76
N ALA A 254 -1.98 9.94 -11.92
CA ALA A 254 -1.72 11.22 -12.56
C ALA A 254 -2.41 12.38 -11.82
N GLY A 255 -1.88 13.58 -12.01
CA GLY A 255 -2.31 14.78 -11.29
C GLY A 255 -3.81 15.05 -11.28
N SER A 256 -4.30 15.59 -10.17
CA SER A 256 -5.70 15.98 -9.96
C SER A 256 -6.72 14.83 -10.02
N ALA A 257 -6.30 13.58 -9.97
CA ALA A 257 -7.20 12.46 -9.81
C ALA A 257 -7.70 12.36 -8.35
N LYS A 258 -8.94 11.90 -8.18
CA LYS A 258 -9.55 11.65 -6.88
C LYS A 258 -9.89 10.18 -6.72
N VAL A 259 -9.42 9.58 -5.65
CA VAL A 259 -9.66 8.18 -5.30
C VAL A 259 -10.45 8.14 -4.00
N GLY A 260 -11.55 7.42 -4.00
CA GLY A 260 -12.41 7.24 -2.83
C GLY A 260 -11.76 6.38 -1.73
N ASP A 261 -12.57 5.91 -0.80
CA ASP A 261 -12.15 5.09 0.32
C ASP A 261 -12.16 3.59 -0.04
N HIS A 262 -11.32 2.79 0.63
CA HIS A 262 -11.26 1.32 0.50
C HIS A 262 -11.04 0.82 -0.94
N VAL A 263 -10.32 1.58 -1.75
CA VAL A 263 -9.97 1.21 -3.13
C VAL A 263 -8.72 0.32 -3.12
N ILE A 264 -8.74 -0.74 -3.91
CA ILE A 264 -7.59 -1.64 -4.10
C ILE A 264 -7.09 -1.52 -5.54
N MET A 265 -5.85 -1.11 -5.71
CA MET A 265 -5.16 -1.08 -6.99
C MET A 265 -4.02 -2.10 -6.98
N ALA A 266 -4.17 -3.19 -7.73
CA ALA A 266 -3.10 -4.16 -7.89
C ALA A 266 -1.94 -3.58 -8.72
N GLY A 267 -0.80 -4.25 -8.68
CA GLY A 267 0.47 -3.73 -9.22
C GLY A 267 0.39 -3.23 -10.66
N GLN A 268 1.12 -2.15 -10.92
CA GLN A 268 1.20 -1.48 -12.22
C GLN A 268 -0.14 -0.89 -12.74
N THR A 269 -1.12 -0.66 -11.88
CA THR A 269 -2.33 0.06 -12.25
C THR A 269 -1.98 1.52 -12.53
N GLY A 270 -2.45 2.05 -13.67
CA GLY A 270 -2.27 3.45 -14.06
C GLY A 270 -3.59 4.21 -14.04
N VAL A 271 -3.61 5.39 -13.43
CA VAL A 271 -4.79 6.25 -13.30
C VAL A 271 -4.57 7.55 -14.07
N ASN A 272 -5.48 7.87 -14.99
CA ASN A 272 -5.44 9.11 -15.75
C ASN A 272 -5.73 10.32 -14.85
N GLY A 273 -5.22 11.49 -15.25
CA GLY A 273 -5.47 12.75 -14.55
C GLY A 273 -6.92 13.22 -14.60
N HIS A 274 -7.32 14.02 -13.61
CA HIS A 274 -8.63 14.69 -13.55
C HIS A 274 -9.85 13.75 -13.56
N ILE A 275 -9.71 12.51 -13.14
CA ILE A 275 -10.82 11.56 -13.00
C ILE A 275 -11.13 11.28 -11.53
N THR A 276 -12.32 10.73 -11.30
CA THR A 276 -12.75 10.32 -9.95
C THR A 276 -13.01 8.81 -9.93
N ILE A 277 -12.54 8.14 -8.89
CA ILE A 277 -12.77 6.73 -8.62
C ILE A 277 -13.61 6.64 -7.33
N CYS A 278 -14.76 5.96 -7.41
CA CYS A 278 -15.64 5.77 -6.26
C CYS A 278 -15.04 4.81 -5.23
N ASP A 279 -15.60 4.83 -4.03
CA ASP A 279 -15.24 3.93 -2.94
C ASP A 279 -15.41 2.46 -3.32
N ASN A 280 -14.64 1.58 -2.66
CA ASN A 280 -14.73 0.12 -2.78
C ASN A 280 -14.51 -0.44 -4.20
N ALA A 281 -13.82 0.29 -5.07
CA ALA A 281 -13.42 -0.20 -6.38
C ALA A 281 -12.14 -1.04 -6.29
N VAL A 282 -12.08 -2.15 -7.03
CA VAL A 282 -10.93 -3.06 -7.07
C VAL A 282 -10.39 -3.14 -8.49
N PHE A 283 -9.10 -2.91 -8.67
CA PHE A 283 -8.45 -2.95 -9.98
C PHE A 283 -7.39 -4.05 -10.01
N GLY A 284 -7.51 -4.96 -10.97
CA GLY A 284 -6.51 -6.00 -11.23
C GLY A 284 -5.22 -5.43 -11.80
N GLY A 285 -4.15 -6.24 -11.76
CA GLY A 285 -2.81 -5.80 -12.19
C GLY A 285 -2.78 -5.26 -13.62
N LYS A 286 -2.00 -4.20 -13.85
CA LYS A 286 -1.82 -3.50 -15.13
C LYS A 286 -3.09 -2.86 -15.71
N THR A 287 -4.10 -2.63 -14.90
CA THR A 287 -5.32 -1.95 -15.36
C THR A 287 -5.04 -0.48 -15.67
N GLY A 288 -5.40 -0.03 -16.86
CA GLY A 288 -5.38 1.39 -17.24
C GLY A 288 -6.75 2.04 -17.01
N ILE A 289 -6.84 2.97 -16.07
CA ILE A 289 -8.07 3.69 -15.73
C ILE A 289 -8.07 5.03 -16.48
N ILE A 290 -8.80 5.10 -17.58
CA ILE A 290 -8.80 6.27 -18.48
C ILE A 290 -9.98 7.21 -18.27
N GLY A 291 -10.97 6.85 -17.44
CA GLY A 291 -12.17 7.65 -17.19
C GLY A 291 -12.70 7.44 -15.77
N THR A 292 -13.63 8.30 -15.37
CA THR A 292 -14.26 8.25 -14.04
C THR A 292 -15.01 6.94 -13.80
N ILE A 293 -14.72 6.32 -12.66
CA ILE A 293 -15.36 5.10 -12.16
C ILE A 293 -16.43 5.48 -11.15
N LYS A 294 -17.69 5.24 -11.47
CA LYS A 294 -18.85 5.67 -10.66
C LYS A 294 -19.48 4.56 -9.84
N THR A 295 -19.15 3.31 -10.12
CA THR A 295 -19.79 2.14 -9.50
C THR A 295 -18.73 1.26 -8.84
N PRO A 296 -18.91 0.83 -7.59
CA PRO A 296 -18.05 -0.17 -6.96
C PRO A 296 -18.02 -1.47 -7.78
N GLY A 297 -16.89 -2.17 -7.76
CA GLY A 297 -16.75 -3.44 -8.47
C GLY A 297 -15.31 -3.77 -8.80
N THR A 298 -15.10 -4.92 -9.43
CA THR A 298 -13.78 -5.38 -9.87
C THR A 298 -13.56 -5.10 -11.35
N TYR A 299 -12.49 -4.39 -11.66
CA TYR A 299 -12.10 -3.96 -13.00
C TYR A 299 -10.80 -4.62 -13.42
N LEU A 300 -10.73 -5.14 -14.64
CA LEU A 300 -9.56 -5.81 -15.20
C LEU A 300 -9.27 -5.27 -16.59
N GLY A 301 -8.01 -5.03 -16.92
CA GLY A 301 -7.64 -4.44 -18.19
C GLY A 301 -6.50 -5.10 -18.98
N TYR A 302 -5.81 -6.15 -18.47
CA TYR A 302 -4.60 -6.67 -19.14
C TYR A 302 -4.26 -8.11 -18.74
N PRO A 303 -5.06 -9.14 -19.12
CA PRO A 303 -4.73 -10.52 -18.76
C PRO A 303 -3.54 -11.05 -19.59
N ALA A 304 -2.64 -11.81 -18.97
CA ALA A 304 -1.61 -12.54 -19.67
C ALA A 304 -2.23 -13.63 -20.56
N ARG A 305 -1.69 -13.78 -21.78
CA ARG A 305 -2.10 -14.80 -22.75
C ARG A 305 -0.86 -15.48 -23.31
N THR A 306 -0.99 -16.71 -23.80
CA THR A 306 0.10 -17.33 -24.57
C THR A 306 0.37 -16.49 -25.82
N HIS A 307 1.61 -16.52 -26.34
CA HIS A 307 1.99 -15.77 -27.55
C HIS A 307 1.02 -16.04 -28.72
N ALA A 308 0.66 -17.31 -28.93
CA ALA A 308 -0.28 -17.69 -29.99
C ALA A 308 -1.71 -17.19 -29.77
N GLN A 309 -2.18 -17.12 -28.51
CA GLN A 309 -3.49 -16.53 -28.19
C GLN A 309 -3.46 -15.01 -28.34
N TRP A 310 -2.40 -14.35 -27.86
CA TRP A 310 -2.22 -12.91 -27.99
C TRP A 310 -2.24 -12.49 -29.46
N GLY A 311 -1.42 -13.12 -30.30
CA GLY A 311 -1.36 -12.80 -31.74
C GLY A 311 -2.71 -12.98 -32.48
N ARG A 312 -3.50 -14.01 -32.13
CA ARG A 312 -4.84 -14.20 -32.70
C ARG A 312 -5.83 -13.10 -32.28
N VAL A 313 -5.78 -12.69 -31.01
CA VAL A 313 -6.66 -11.63 -30.49
C VAL A 313 -6.30 -10.28 -31.12
N GLU A 314 -5.02 -9.92 -31.20
CA GLU A 314 -4.57 -8.67 -31.82
C GLU A 314 -4.92 -8.61 -33.32
N ALA A 315 -4.72 -9.71 -34.05
CA ALA A 315 -5.13 -9.79 -35.45
C ALA A 315 -6.65 -9.60 -35.62
N ALA A 316 -7.46 -10.20 -34.74
CA ALA A 316 -8.92 -10.02 -34.78
C ALA A 316 -9.32 -8.59 -34.44
N LEU A 317 -8.71 -7.96 -33.41
CA LEU A 317 -8.97 -6.57 -33.02
C LEU A 317 -8.67 -5.58 -34.15
N SER A 318 -7.60 -5.78 -34.92
CA SER A 318 -7.23 -4.90 -36.03
C SER A 318 -8.30 -4.90 -37.16
N HIS A 319 -9.03 -5.99 -37.34
CA HIS A 319 -10.11 -6.12 -38.33
C HIS A 319 -11.52 -5.77 -37.80
N LEU A 320 -11.66 -5.59 -36.48
CA LEU A 320 -12.97 -5.39 -35.82
C LEU A 320 -13.75 -4.19 -36.40
N PRO A 321 -13.15 -3.00 -36.67
CA PRO A 321 -13.88 -1.87 -37.25
C PRO A 321 -14.50 -2.18 -38.63
N GLU A 322 -13.80 -2.95 -39.46
CA GLU A 322 -14.27 -3.39 -40.78
C GLU A 322 -15.40 -4.42 -40.68
N LEU A 323 -15.24 -5.37 -39.75
CA LEU A 323 -16.28 -6.37 -39.46
C LEU A 323 -17.58 -5.71 -38.98
N MET A 324 -17.49 -4.72 -38.10
CA MET A 324 -18.65 -3.98 -37.62
C MET A 324 -19.39 -3.24 -38.78
N LYS A 325 -18.64 -2.62 -39.69
CA LYS A 325 -19.24 -1.99 -40.89
C LYS A 325 -19.96 -3.01 -41.77
N LYS A 326 -19.34 -4.20 -41.94
CA LYS A 326 -19.91 -5.28 -42.73
C LYS A 326 -21.19 -5.84 -42.11
N ILE A 327 -21.20 -6.03 -40.78
CA ILE A 327 -22.39 -6.48 -40.04
C ILE A 327 -23.55 -5.49 -40.22
N ARG A 328 -23.35 -4.19 -39.96
CA ARG A 328 -24.39 -3.16 -40.15
C ARG A 328 -24.97 -3.14 -41.56
N ARG A 329 -24.13 -3.39 -42.58
CA ARG A 329 -24.59 -3.50 -43.95
C ARG A 329 -25.46 -4.74 -44.19
N LEU A 330 -25.09 -5.87 -43.60
CA LEU A 330 -25.86 -7.11 -43.71
C LEU A 330 -27.20 -7.02 -42.97
N GLU A 331 -27.22 -6.42 -41.78
CA GLU A 331 -28.46 -6.13 -41.02
C GLU A 331 -29.45 -5.29 -41.84
N LYS A 332 -28.95 -4.21 -42.48
CA LYS A 332 -29.76 -3.38 -43.36
C LYS A 332 -30.32 -4.15 -44.57
N GLN A 333 -29.49 -5.02 -45.19
CA GLN A 333 -29.91 -5.86 -46.30
C GLN A 333 -30.96 -6.92 -45.92
N LEU A 334 -30.88 -7.43 -44.67
CA LEU A 334 -31.88 -8.36 -44.13
C LEU A 334 -33.22 -7.66 -43.88
N ALA A 335 -33.20 -6.51 -43.21
CA ALA A 335 -34.41 -5.71 -42.99
C ALA A 335 -35.14 -5.35 -44.29
N GLU A 336 -34.38 -4.92 -45.32
CA GLU A 336 -34.96 -4.62 -46.66
C GLU A 336 -35.56 -5.85 -47.39
N LYS A 337 -35.17 -7.10 -46.96
CA LYS A 337 -35.75 -8.34 -47.52
C LYS A 337 -36.97 -8.82 -46.74
N GLU A 338 -37.08 -8.49 -45.45
CA GLU A 338 -38.24 -8.85 -44.62
C GLU A 338 -39.44 -7.93 -44.88
N GLU A 339 -39.21 -6.72 -45.43
CA GLU A 339 -40.26 -5.76 -45.84
C GLU A 339 -40.83 -6.03 -47.25
N LYS A 340 -40.29 -6.99 -48.00
CA LYS A 340 -40.74 -7.42 -49.32
C LYS A 340 -41.43 -8.79 -49.29
#